data_e9d2ef744a62b00b5eb460ce47d665e7
#
_entry.id   e9d2ef744a62b00b5eb460ce47d665e7
#
_cell.length_a   1.000
_cell.length_b   1.000
_cell.length_c   1.000
_cell.angle_alpha   90.00
_cell.angle_beta   90.00
_cell.angle_gamma   90.00
#
_symmetry.space_group_name_H-M   'P 1'
#
loop_
_entity.id
_entity.type
_entity.pdbx_description
1 polymer ?
#
loop_
_entity_poly.entity_id
_entity_poly.type
_entity_poly.pdbx_seq_one_letter_code
_entity_poly.pdbx_strand_id
1 'polypeptide(L)'
;MSKYRNRSDGSLVTKSQLIAENKDASLPKVWTADTLDFLGVDAVLASPKPELGEYEVAVANGVEFIEGNWFEAWAVEPMFVEYTNEEGVVVTEAEQIAAYEAQRAAQRRATMTCTPRQARLALASQGLYETVQTTVVAISDEARIEWEYATMIERTSPLIDAMKGALGMTDEDLDNLFALAVTL
;
A
#
# COMPACT_ATOMS: atom_id res chain seq x y z
N MET A 1 20.81 7.37 3.35
CA MET A 1 22.25 7.16 3.02
C MET A 1 22.70 8.32 2.16
N SER A 2 23.94 8.84 2.38
CA SER A 2 24.46 9.91 1.54
C SER A 2 24.81 9.38 0.16
N LYS A 3 24.34 10.04 -0.89
CA LYS A 3 24.65 9.74 -2.29
C LYS A 3 25.61 10.80 -2.84
N TYR A 4 26.43 10.39 -3.77
CA TYR A 4 27.39 11.24 -4.46
C TYR A 4 27.31 10.97 -5.95
N ARG A 5 27.57 11.99 -6.75
CA ARG A 5 27.65 11.91 -8.20
C ARG A 5 29.13 11.89 -8.61
N ASN A 6 29.54 10.89 -9.33
CA ASN A 6 30.89 10.86 -9.90
C ASN A 6 31.01 11.89 -11.04
N ARG A 7 32.03 12.74 -10.98
CA ARG A 7 32.22 13.82 -11.97
C ARG A 7 32.65 13.31 -13.33
N SER A 8 33.28 12.12 -13.40
CA SER A 8 33.80 11.57 -14.64
C SER A 8 32.71 11.00 -15.56
N ASP A 9 31.73 10.31 -15.02
CA ASP A 9 30.70 9.60 -15.76
C ASP A 9 29.26 9.92 -15.34
N GLY A 10 29.09 10.71 -14.29
CA GLY A 10 27.78 11.09 -13.74
C GLY A 10 27.07 10.01 -12.93
N SER A 11 27.73 8.85 -12.71
CA SER A 11 27.14 7.75 -11.95
C SER A 11 26.90 8.11 -10.49
N LEU A 12 25.84 7.51 -9.91
CA LEU A 12 25.51 7.68 -8.49
C LEU A 12 26.20 6.59 -7.66
N VAL A 13 26.93 7.03 -6.66
CA VAL A 13 27.69 6.16 -5.74
C VAL A 13 27.33 6.50 -4.30
N THR A 14 27.44 5.51 -3.44
CA THR A 14 27.26 5.69 -1.99
C THR A 14 28.60 5.94 -1.29
N LYS A 15 28.53 6.50 -0.10
CA LYS A 15 29.72 6.67 0.75
C LYS A 15 30.48 5.36 0.97
N SER A 16 29.76 4.24 1.17
CA SER A 16 30.35 2.93 1.41
C SER A 16 31.10 2.40 0.17
N GLN A 17 30.57 2.62 -1.03
CA GLN A 17 31.23 2.26 -2.28
C GLN A 17 32.53 3.05 -2.46
N LEU A 18 32.48 4.38 -2.29
CA LEU A 18 33.68 5.23 -2.39
C LEU A 18 34.77 4.85 -1.39
N ILE A 19 34.40 4.49 -0.16
CA ILE A 19 35.37 3.97 0.83
C ILE A 19 35.96 2.63 0.37
N ALA A 20 35.13 1.75 -0.20
CA ALA A 20 35.57 0.44 -0.66
C ALA A 20 36.52 0.54 -1.88
N GLU A 21 36.30 1.53 -2.75
CA GLU A 21 37.13 1.81 -3.92
C GLU A 21 38.47 2.49 -3.56
N ASN A 22 38.51 3.22 -2.45
CA ASN A 22 39.67 3.99 -1.98
C ASN A 22 40.25 3.43 -0.68
N LYS A 23 40.40 2.10 -0.57
CA LYS A 23 40.88 1.43 0.65
C LYS A 23 42.25 1.87 1.14
N ASP A 24 43.12 2.31 0.24
CA ASP A 24 44.47 2.75 0.53
C ASP A 24 44.52 4.24 0.96
N ALA A 25 43.42 4.96 0.84
CA ALA A 25 43.31 6.35 1.27
C ALA A 25 42.74 6.45 2.68
N SER A 26 43.35 7.24 3.54
CA SER A 26 42.84 7.55 4.88
C SER A 26 41.77 8.62 4.79
N LEU A 27 40.51 8.21 4.53
CA LEU A 27 39.39 9.13 4.40
C LEU A 27 38.86 9.57 5.78
N PRO A 28 38.56 10.87 5.97
CA PRO A 28 38.06 11.40 7.23
C PRO A 28 36.63 10.88 7.49
N LYS A 29 36.20 10.84 8.74
CA LYS A 29 34.84 10.44 9.12
C LYS A 29 33.78 11.41 8.56
N VAL A 30 34.09 12.71 8.59
CA VAL A 30 33.26 13.77 8.00
C VAL A 30 33.93 14.25 6.73
N TRP A 31 33.18 14.27 5.63
CA TRP A 31 33.70 14.68 4.33
C TRP A 31 33.45 16.16 4.10
N THR A 32 34.54 16.87 3.72
CA THR A 32 34.52 18.28 3.36
C THR A 32 34.62 18.44 1.84
N ALA A 33 34.52 19.65 1.33
CA ALA A 33 34.72 19.95 -0.08
C ALA A 33 36.04 19.38 -0.62
N ASP A 34 37.15 19.53 0.13
CA ASP A 34 38.45 18.99 -0.26
C ASP A 34 38.45 17.47 -0.40
N THR A 35 37.68 16.76 0.48
CA THR A 35 37.51 15.31 0.39
C THR A 35 36.73 14.92 -0.86
N LEU A 36 35.69 15.67 -1.19
CA LEU A 36 34.88 15.44 -2.39
C LEU A 36 35.68 15.71 -3.67
N ASP A 37 36.49 16.76 -3.65
CA ASP A 37 37.40 17.09 -4.76
C ASP A 37 38.48 16.02 -4.96
N PHE A 38 39.06 15.53 -3.88
CA PHE A 38 40.02 14.42 -3.93
C PHE A 38 39.38 13.14 -4.54
N LEU A 39 38.14 12.84 -4.16
CA LEU A 39 37.40 11.67 -4.68
C LEU A 39 36.80 11.91 -6.07
N GLY A 40 36.81 13.13 -6.60
CA GLY A 40 36.22 13.47 -7.90
C GLY A 40 34.70 13.34 -7.91
N VAL A 41 34.05 13.65 -6.80
CA VAL A 41 32.61 13.51 -6.66
C VAL A 41 31.94 14.78 -6.18
N ASP A 42 30.63 14.90 -6.46
CA ASP A 42 29.78 15.95 -5.91
C ASP A 42 28.79 15.35 -4.93
N ALA A 43 28.47 16.06 -3.86
CA ALA A 43 27.42 15.66 -2.94
C ALA A 43 26.06 15.79 -3.62
N VAL A 44 25.20 14.78 -3.44
CA VAL A 44 23.82 14.81 -3.92
C VAL A 44 22.90 15.02 -2.73
N LEU A 45 22.13 16.09 -2.78
CA LEU A 45 21.15 16.44 -1.77
C LEU A 45 19.82 15.69 -2.04
N ALA A 46 19.12 15.38 -0.96
CA ALA A 46 17.79 14.80 -1.08
C ALA A 46 16.81 15.85 -1.63
N SER A 47 16.00 15.45 -2.58
CA SER A 47 14.86 16.22 -3.07
C SER A 47 13.56 15.63 -2.53
N PRO A 48 12.54 16.43 -2.21
CA PRO A 48 11.25 15.91 -1.87
C PRO A 48 10.69 15.11 -3.05
N LYS A 49 10.03 13.98 -2.75
CA LYS A 49 9.32 13.24 -3.79
C LYS A 49 8.18 14.10 -4.33
N PRO A 50 7.86 13.99 -5.64
CA PRO A 50 6.71 14.67 -6.22
C PRO A 50 5.40 14.21 -5.58
N GLU A 51 4.37 15.04 -5.65
CA GLU A 51 3.00 14.61 -5.38
C GLU A 51 2.58 13.60 -6.45
N LEU A 52 1.93 12.52 -6.02
CA LEU A 52 1.54 11.41 -6.89
C LEU A 52 0.03 11.37 -7.05
N GLY A 53 -0.42 11.06 -8.25
CA GLY A 53 -1.79 10.63 -8.51
C GLY A 53 -2.07 9.24 -7.93
N GLU A 54 -3.33 8.79 -8.08
CA GLU A 54 -3.81 7.57 -7.43
C GLU A 54 -3.06 6.29 -7.89
N TYR A 55 -2.68 6.26 -9.18
CA TYR A 55 -1.96 5.12 -9.78
C TYR A 55 -0.62 5.56 -10.37
N GLU A 56 0.12 6.34 -9.61
CA GLU A 56 1.44 6.83 -10.00
C GLU A 56 2.50 6.42 -8.97
N VAL A 57 3.73 6.30 -9.42
CA VAL A 57 4.90 6.03 -8.59
C VAL A 57 6.00 7.03 -8.88
N ALA A 58 6.70 7.47 -7.83
CA ALA A 58 7.92 8.26 -8.00
C ALA A 58 9.11 7.31 -8.18
N VAL A 59 9.73 7.36 -9.33
CA VAL A 59 10.91 6.58 -9.69
C VAL A 59 12.13 7.49 -9.67
N ALA A 60 13.23 7.00 -9.10
CA ALA A 60 14.48 7.76 -9.11
C ALA A 60 14.96 7.93 -10.56
N ASN A 61 15.15 9.17 -10.99
CA ASN A 61 15.55 9.54 -12.34
C ASN A 61 16.89 10.30 -12.36
N GLY A 62 17.88 9.73 -11.69
CA GLY A 62 19.22 10.32 -11.66
C GLY A 62 19.34 11.53 -10.72
N VAL A 63 19.96 12.59 -11.20
CA VAL A 63 20.18 13.83 -10.47
C VAL A 63 20.00 15.04 -11.38
N GLU A 64 19.64 16.16 -10.78
CA GLU A 64 19.52 17.46 -11.44
C GLU A 64 20.38 18.51 -10.73
N PHE A 65 20.84 19.49 -11.50
CA PHE A 65 21.69 20.59 -10.97
C PHE A 65 20.83 21.85 -10.82
N ILE A 66 20.61 22.27 -9.58
CA ILE A 66 19.77 23.43 -9.25
C ILE A 66 20.58 24.37 -8.33
N GLU A 67 20.68 25.65 -8.71
CA GLU A 67 21.29 26.71 -7.91
C GLU A 67 22.65 26.33 -7.32
N GLY A 68 23.50 25.67 -8.13
CA GLY A 68 24.87 25.31 -7.72
C GLY A 68 24.99 24.00 -6.94
N ASN A 69 23.94 23.26 -6.74
CA ASN A 69 23.92 21.98 -6.03
C ASN A 69 23.29 20.86 -6.86
N TRP A 70 23.73 19.63 -6.62
CA TRP A 70 23.12 18.44 -7.19
C TRP A 70 22.04 17.91 -6.25
N PHE A 71 20.87 17.62 -6.81
CA PHE A 71 19.72 17.04 -6.11
C PHE A 71 19.31 15.71 -6.73
N GLU A 72 18.71 14.82 -5.94
CA GLU A 72 18.02 13.65 -6.47
C GLU A 72 16.90 14.10 -7.41
N ALA A 73 16.83 13.52 -8.61
CA ALA A 73 15.75 13.75 -9.55
C ALA A 73 14.72 12.61 -9.48
N TRP A 74 13.46 12.96 -9.68
CA TRP A 74 12.34 12.03 -9.67
C TRP A 74 11.56 12.14 -10.97
N ALA A 75 11.20 10.99 -11.53
CA ALA A 75 10.17 10.90 -12.57
C ALA A 75 8.88 10.39 -11.93
N VAL A 76 7.74 10.85 -12.42
CA VAL A 76 6.43 10.28 -12.11
C VAL A 76 6.06 9.34 -13.24
N GLU A 77 5.84 8.10 -12.91
CA GLU A 77 5.48 7.06 -13.86
C GLU A 77 4.14 6.43 -13.48
N PRO A 78 3.32 5.97 -14.45
CA PRO A 78 2.12 5.22 -14.14
C PRO A 78 2.49 3.89 -13.45
N MET A 79 1.72 3.50 -12.43
CA MET A 79 1.89 2.22 -11.74
C MET A 79 1.55 1.03 -12.64
N PHE A 80 0.63 1.23 -13.57
CA PHE A 80 0.12 0.22 -14.49
C PHE A 80 0.32 0.67 -15.92
N VAL A 81 0.83 -0.23 -16.76
CA VAL A 81 1.03 -0.01 -18.18
C VAL A 81 0.57 -1.27 -18.91
N GLU A 82 -0.14 -1.10 -20.01
CA GLU A 82 -0.53 -2.22 -20.86
C GLU A 82 0.69 -3.08 -21.26
N TYR A 83 0.56 -4.39 -21.15
CA TYR A 83 1.60 -5.33 -21.57
C TYR A 83 0.99 -6.61 -22.15
N THR A 84 1.80 -7.34 -22.90
CA THR A 84 1.43 -8.68 -23.40
C THR A 84 2.09 -9.72 -22.50
N ASN A 85 1.28 -10.63 -21.93
CA ASN A 85 1.77 -11.70 -21.08
C ASN A 85 2.44 -12.84 -21.89
N GLU A 86 2.99 -13.85 -21.20
CA GLU A 86 3.70 -14.98 -21.83
C GLU A 86 2.79 -15.83 -22.72
N GLU A 87 1.47 -15.77 -22.53
CA GLU A 87 0.47 -16.48 -23.33
C GLU A 87 0.05 -15.69 -24.59
N GLY A 88 0.59 -14.48 -24.79
CA GLY A 88 0.26 -13.61 -25.90
C GLY A 88 -1.03 -12.81 -25.73
N VAL A 89 -1.57 -12.76 -24.50
CA VAL A 89 -2.77 -11.99 -24.16
C VAL A 89 -2.38 -10.58 -23.72
N VAL A 90 -3.04 -9.57 -24.28
CA VAL A 90 -2.88 -8.18 -23.86
C VAL A 90 -3.60 -7.98 -22.52
N VAL A 91 -2.86 -7.52 -21.52
CA VAL A 91 -3.38 -7.11 -20.21
C VAL A 91 -3.43 -5.60 -20.18
N THR A 92 -4.61 -5.05 -20.20
CA THR A 92 -4.86 -3.60 -20.22
C THR A 92 -4.58 -2.93 -18.87
N GLU A 93 -4.33 -1.64 -18.87
CA GLU A 93 -4.22 -0.83 -17.64
C GLU A 93 -5.47 -0.98 -16.76
N ALA A 94 -6.66 -0.92 -17.36
CA ALA A 94 -7.93 -1.05 -16.62
C ALA A 94 -8.08 -2.39 -15.88
N GLU A 95 -7.65 -3.49 -16.50
CA GLU A 95 -7.67 -4.82 -15.87
C GLU A 95 -6.68 -4.90 -14.69
N GLN A 96 -5.50 -4.30 -14.84
CA GLN A 96 -4.50 -4.23 -13.77
C GLN A 96 -5.01 -3.40 -12.58
N ILE A 97 -5.63 -2.24 -12.84
CA ILE A 97 -6.25 -1.41 -11.81
C ILE A 97 -7.37 -2.18 -11.10
N ALA A 98 -8.26 -2.83 -11.84
CA ALA A 98 -9.35 -3.62 -11.24
C ALA A 98 -8.81 -4.76 -10.35
N ALA A 99 -7.78 -5.47 -10.78
CA ALA A 99 -7.14 -6.52 -10.00
C ALA A 99 -6.48 -5.95 -8.72
N TYR A 100 -5.79 -4.83 -8.83
CA TYR A 100 -5.15 -4.14 -7.71
C TYR A 100 -6.18 -3.67 -6.67
N GLU A 101 -7.27 -3.06 -7.10
CA GLU A 101 -8.35 -2.63 -6.20
C GLU A 101 -9.07 -3.80 -5.53
N ALA A 102 -9.30 -4.90 -6.28
CA ALA A 102 -9.84 -6.12 -5.70
C ALA A 102 -8.91 -6.71 -4.63
N GLN A 103 -7.60 -6.72 -4.88
CA GLN A 103 -6.62 -7.18 -3.91
C GLN A 103 -6.58 -6.27 -2.66
N ARG A 104 -6.59 -4.96 -2.84
CA ARG A 104 -6.67 -3.99 -1.73
C ARG A 104 -7.94 -4.17 -0.90
N ALA A 105 -9.08 -4.36 -1.56
CA ALA A 105 -10.34 -4.64 -0.87
C ALA A 105 -10.27 -5.94 -0.06
N ALA A 106 -9.74 -7.02 -0.64
CA ALA A 106 -9.55 -8.28 0.06
C ALA A 106 -8.63 -8.15 1.29
N GLN A 107 -7.52 -7.42 1.16
CA GLN A 107 -6.61 -7.15 2.28
C GLN A 107 -7.29 -6.34 3.40
N ARG A 108 -8.06 -5.30 3.05
CA ARG A 108 -8.85 -4.55 4.04
C ARG A 108 -9.84 -5.45 4.76
N ARG A 109 -10.63 -6.24 4.02
CA ARG A 109 -11.63 -7.17 4.58
C ARG A 109 -11.04 -8.21 5.51
N ALA A 110 -9.85 -8.73 5.19
CA ALA A 110 -9.14 -9.69 6.03
C ALA A 110 -8.81 -9.16 7.44
N THR A 111 -8.75 -7.85 7.62
CA THR A 111 -8.49 -7.20 8.91
C THR A 111 -9.72 -6.59 9.56
N MET A 112 -10.87 -6.59 8.88
CA MET A 112 -12.11 -6.05 9.42
C MET A 112 -12.73 -7.00 10.45
N THR A 113 -12.77 -6.58 11.69
CA THR A 113 -13.37 -7.30 12.79
C THR A 113 -14.16 -6.36 13.68
N CYS A 114 -15.17 -6.86 14.35
CA CYS A 114 -15.89 -6.13 15.40
C CYS A 114 -16.42 -7.10 16.47
N THR A 115 -16.76 -6.56 17.64
CA THR A 115 -17.41 -7.37 18.66
C THR A 115 -18.88 -7.62 18.31
N PRO A 116 -19.51 -8.70 18.81
CA PRO A 116 -20.94 -8.96 18.60
C PRO A 116 -21.84 -7.81 19.07
N ARG A 117 -21.44 -7.11 20.13
CA ARG A 117 -22.16 -5.92 20.62
C ARG A 117 -22.13 -4.80 19.56
N GLN A 118 -20.97 -4.50 19.01
CA GLN A 118 -20.80 -3.48 17.98
C GLN A 118 -21.59 -3.83 16.70
N ALA A 119 -21.48 -5.07 16.23
CA ALA A 119 -22.25 -5.52 15.07
C ALA A 119 -23.77 -5.35 15.27
N ARG A 120 -24.29 -5.79 16.43
CA ARG A 120 -25.73 -5.67 16.73
C ARG A 120 -26.17 -4.22 16.83
N LEU A 121 -25.37 -3.34 17.42
CA LEU A 121 -25.65 -1.90 17.47
C LEU A 121 -25.65 -1.26 16.08
N ALA A 122 -24.67 -1.59 15.22
CA ALA A 122 -24.64 -1.11 13.86
C ALA A 122 -25.87 -1.56 13.07
N LEU A 123 -26.22 -2.84 13.14
CA LEU A 123 -27.43 -3.36 12.51
C LEU A 123 -28.71 -2.70 13.03
N ALA A 124 -28.82 -2.49 14.33
CA ALA A 124 -29.97 -1.82 14.93
C ALA A 124 -30.10 -0.36 14.46
N SER A 125 -28.99 0.36 14.34
CA SER A 125 -28.97 1.74 13.83
C SER A 125 -29.40 1.85 12.37
N GLN A 126 -29.21 0.80 11.60
CA GLN A 126 -29.63 0.70 10.18
C GLN A 126 -31.01 0.02 10.02
N GLY A 127 -31.67 -0.37 11.09
CA GLY A 127 -32.96 -1.07 11.05
C GLY A 127 -32.89 -2.51 10.51
N LEU A 128 -31.69 -3.11 10.47
CA LEU A 128 -31.42 -4.42 9.90
C LEU A 128 -31.39 -5.54 10.96
N TYR A 129 -31.41 -5.21 12.25
CA TYR A 129 -31.18 -6.19 13.32
C TYR A 129 -32.15 -7.36 13.29
N GLU A 130 -33.45 -7.10 13.22
CA GLU A 130 -34.50 -8.16 13.21
C GLU A 130 -34.42 -9.00 11.93
N THR A 131 -34.11 -8.38 10.78
CA THR A 131 -33.94 -9.08 9.52
C THR A 131 -32.76 -10.04 9.58
N VAL A 132 -31.63 -9.60 10.12
CA VAL A 132 -30.43 -10.43 10.31
C VAL A 132 -30.71 -11.58 11.29
N GLN A 133 -31.35 -11.32 12.42
CA GLN A 133 -31.72 -12.36 13.39
C GLN A 133 -32.57 -13.48 12.74
N THR A 134 -33.58 -13.10 11.97
CA THR A 134 -34.45 -14.06 11.26
C THR A 134 -33.65 -14.83 10.19
N THR A 135 -32.80 -14.14 9.44
CA THR A 135 -31.99 -14.73 8.38
C THR A 135 -30.98 -15.74 8.93
N VAL A 136 -30.29 -15.42 10.02
CA VAL A 136 -29.31 -16.34 10.65
C VAL A 136 -29.99 -17.66 11.06
N VAL A 137 -31.15 -17.56 11.69
CA VAL A 137 -31.96 -18.77 12.08
C VAL A 137 -32.38 -19.59 10.86
N ALA A 138 -32.69 -18.94 9.74
CA ALA A 138 -33.11 -19.60 8.52
C ALA A 138 -31.93 -20.26 7.75
N ILE A 139 -30.69 -19.83 7.97
CA ILE A 139 -29.50 -20.42 7.32
C ILE A 139 -29.23 -21.83 7.89
N SER A 140 -28.95 -21.93 9.20
CA SER A 140 -28.74 -23.21 9.89
C SER A 140 -28.63 -23.01 11.41
N ASP A 141 -28.67 -24.12 12.16
CA ASP A 141 -28.43 -24.11 13.61
C ASP A 141 -27.00 -23.71 13.94
N GLU A 142 -26.01 -24.12 13.12
CA GLU A 142 -24.60 -23.73 13.29
C GLU A 142 -24.43 -22.22 13.12
N ALA A 143 -25.06 -21.64 12.10
CA ALA A 143 -25.04 -20.19 11.85
C ALA A 143 -25.62 -19.43 13.06
N ARG A 144 -26.76 -19.95 13.62
CA ARG A 144 -27.37 -19.35 14.81
C ARG A 144 -26.44 -19.43 16.02
N ILE A 145 -25.80 -20.57 16.26
CA ILE A 145 -24.88 -20.75 17.37
C ILE A 145 -23.66 -19.83 17.21
N GLU A 146 -23.07 -19.78 16.01
CA GLU A 146 -21.95 -18.87 15.74
C GLU A 146 -22.34 -17.41 15.99
N TRP A 147 -23.48 -16.95 15.47
CA TRP A 147 -23.97 -15.59 15.68
C TRP A 147 -24.25 -15.25 17.16
N GLU A 148 -24.75 -16.21 17.93
CA GLU A 148 -25.12 -16.00 19.33
C GLU A 148 -23.90 -15.99 20.26
N TYR A 149 -22.93 -16.89 20.02
CA TYR A 149 -21.82 -17.15 20.95
C TYR A 149 -20.44 -16.70 20.44
N ALA A 150 -20.32 -16.16 19.23
CA ALA A 150 -19.05 -15.60 18.77
C ALA A 150 -18.52 -14.52 19.73
N THR A 151 -17.23 -14.53 19.96
CA THR A 151 -16.55 -13.48 20.75
C THR A 151 -16.07 -12.33 19.88
N MET A 152 -15.88 -12.60 18.59
CA MET A 152 -15.47 -11.66 17.56
C MET A 152 -16.21 -12.01 16.25
N ILE A 153 -16.58 -11.01 15.50
CA ILE A 153 -17.16 -11.18 14.17
C ILE A 153 -16.13 -10.69 13.15
N GLU A 154 -15.75 -11.58 12.25
CA GLU A 154 -14.78 -11.33 11.19
C GLU A 154 -15.50 -11.12 9.87
N ARG A 155 -15.11 -10.08 9.11
CA ARG A 155 -15.71 -9.74 7.81
C ARG A 155 -15.63 -10.90 6.79
N THR A 156 -14.60 -11.71 6.90
CA THR A 156 -14.30 -12.83 6.00
C THR A 156 -14.87 -14.17 6.49
N SER A 157 -15.68 -14.20 7.56
CA SER A 157 -16.26 -15.45 8.02
C SER A 157 -17.31 -15.99 7.02
N PRO A 158 -17.40 -17.33 6.86
CA PRO A 158 -18.41 -17.95 6.00
C PRO A 158 -19.85 -17.55 6.38
N LEU A 159 -20.11 -17.30 7.66
CA LEU A 159 -21.42 -16.83 8.14
C LEU A 159 -21.77 -15.46 7.54
N ILE A 160 -20.82 -14.53 7.51
CA ILE A 160 -21.03 -13.19 6.94
C ILE A 160 -21.30 -13.26 5.44
N ASP A 161 -20.58 -14.14 4.71
CA ASP A 161 -20.82 -14.34 3.28
C ASP A 161 -22.21 -14.98 3.00
N ALA A 162 -22.62 -15.94 3.83
CA ALA A 162 -23.97 -16.54 3.74
C ALA A 162 -25.07 -15.50 4.03
N MET A 163 -24.87 -14.66 5.03
CA MET A 163 -25.79 -13.56 5.37
C MET A 163 -25.85 -12.51 4.25
N LYS A 164 -24.71 -12.16 3.65
CA LYS A 164 -24.64 -11.26 2.49
C LYS A 164 -25.55 -11.76 1.36
N GLY A 165 -25.38 -13.03 0.99
CA GLY A 165 -26.20 -13.64 -0.07
C GLY A 165 -27.69 -13.67 0.27
N ALA A 166 -28.07 -14.06 1.50
CA ALA A 166 -29.44 -14.15 1.94
C ALA A 166 -30.15 -12.79 2.05
N LEU A 167 -29.42 -11.72 2.37
CA LEU A 167 -29.94 -10.36 2.50
C LEU A 167 -29.83 -9.54 1.20
N GLY A 168 -29.21 -10.08 0.14
CA GLY A 168 -28.99 -9.36 -1.11
C GLY A 168 -28.04 -8.15 -0.96
N MET A 169 -27.16 -8.17 0.02
CA MET A 169 -26.21 -7.09 0.29
C MET A 169 -25.00 -7.21 -0.63
N THR A 170 -24.41 -6.07 -0.94
CA THR A 170 -23.12 -5.99 -1.63
C THR A 170 -21.96 -6.11 -0.64
N ASP A 171 -20.76 -6.31 -1.15
CA ASP A 171 -19.54 -6.25 -0.33
C ASP A 171 -19.31 -4.86 0.28
N GLU A 172 -19.69 -3.82 -0.44
CA GLU A 172 -19.57 -2.43 0.04
C GLU A 172 -20.54 -2.16 1.20
N ASP A 173 -21.78 -2.66 1.13
CA ASP A 173 -22.76 -2.54 2.22
C ASP A 173 -22.22 -3.18 3.50
N LEU A 174 -21.64 -4.37 3.41
CA LEU A 174 -21.02 -5.03 4.56
C LEU A 174 -19.79 -4.30 5.07
N ASP A 175 -18.91 -3.85 4.18
CA ASP A 175 -17.72 -3.10 4.55
C ASP A 175 -18.10 -1.81 5.31
N ASN A 176 -19.16 -1.13 4.88
CA ASN A 176 -19.72 0.05 5.55
C ASN A 176 -20.32 -0.29 6.93
N LEU A 177 -21.01 -1.43 7.05
CA LEU A 177 -21.52 -1.90 8.35
C LEU A 177 -20.41 -2.21 9.33
N PHE A 178 -19.31 -2.86 8.90
CA PHE A 178 -18.13 -3.10 9.74
C PHE A 178 -17.44 -1.79 10.14
N ALA A 179 -17.29 -0.86 9.20
CA ALA A 179 -16.73 0.46 9.47
C ALA A 179 -17.58 1.23 10.50
N LEU A 180 -18.90 1.17 10.40
CA LEU A 180 -19.80 1.75 11.40
C LEU A 180 -19.68 1.03 12.75
N ALA A 181 -19.65 -0.30 12.74
CA ALA A 181 -19.64 -1.11 13.97
C ALA A 181 -18.46 -0.76 14.88
N VAL A 182 -17.26 -0.59 14.34
CA VAL A 182 -16.06 -0.26 15.15
C VAL A 182 -16.11 1.13 15.79
N THR A 183 -17.06 1.99 15.40
CA THR A 183 -17.26 3.32 16.00
C THR A 183 -18.24 3.29 17.18
N LEU A 184 -18.91 2.17 17.44
CA LEU A 184 -19.96 1.96 18.43
C LEU A 184 -19.47 1.06 19.59
#